data_7e1db0aadafce87da059446422c3109b
#
_entry.id   7e1db0aadafce87da059446422c3109b
#
_cell.length_a   1.000
_cell.length_b   1.000
_cell.length_c   1.000
_cell.angle_alpha   90.00
_cell.angle_beta   90.00
_cell.angle_gamma   90.00
#
_symmetry.space_group_name_H-M   'P 1'
#
loop_
_entity.id
_entity.type
_entity.pdbx_description
1 polymer ?
#
loop_
_entity_poly.entity_id
_entity_poly.type
_entity_poly.pdbx_seq_one_letter_code
_entity_poly.pdbx_strand_id
1 'polypeptide(L)'
;MNRNPALDTQALGLVPMVIEQSGRGERAYDIYSRLLKERVIFLVGPVNDQMANLIVAQLLFLESENPDKDISLYINSPGGSVSAGLAIYDTMQFIKPDVSTLCMGIAASMGSF
;
A
#
# COMPACT_ATOMS: atom_id res chain seq x y z
N MET A 1 26.68 5.16 -17.77
CA MET A 1 25.89 6.39 -17.67
C MET A 1 25.23 6.47 -16.30
N ASN A 2 25.44 7.57 -15.62
CA ASN A 2 24.84 7.75 -14.31
C ASN A 2 23.44 8.27 -14.43
N ARG A 3 22.48 7.45 -14.06
CA ARG A 3 21.09 7.85 -13.99
C ARG A 3 20.65 7.96 -12.55
N ASN A 4 19.85 8.95 -12.28
CA ASN A 4 19.15 9.02 -11.00
C ASN A 4 17.99 8.03 -11.05
N PRO A 5 18.00 6.94 -10.24
CA PRO A 5 16.94 5.94 -10.31
C PRO A 5 15.55 6.50 -10.05
N ALA A 6 15.42 7.47 -9.15
CA ALA A 6 14.13 8.09 -8.87
C ALA A 6 13.61 8.88 -10.06
N LEU A 7 14.50 9.60 -10.77
CA LEU A 7 14.12 10.38 -11.95
C LEU A 7 13.70 9.46 -13.10
N ASP A 8 14.45 8.40 -13.35
CA ASP A 8 14.09 7.40 -14.34
C ASP A 8 12.73 6.76 -14.03
N THR A 9 12.52 6.43 -12.78
CA THR A 9 11.27 5.83 -12.29
C THR A 9 10.09 6.75 -12.57
N GLN A 10 10.23 8.04 -12.29
CA GLN A 10 9.19 9.03 -12.55
C GLN A 10 8.91 9.17 -14.04
N ALA A 11 9.94 9.21 -14.87
CA ALA A 11 9.79 9.35 -16.31
C ALA A 11 9.06 8.16 -16.94
N LEU A 12 9.20 6.97 -16.37
CA LEU A 12 8.55 5.75 -16.83
C LEU A 12 7.24 5.46 -16.11
N GLY A 13 6.80 6.33 -15.19
CA GLY A 13 5.62 6.09 -14.38
C GLY A 13 5.82 5.02 -13.32
N LEU A 14 7.05 4.70 -12.98
CA LEU A 14 7.40 3.71 -11.98
C LEU A 14 7.55 4.34 -10.61
N VAL A 15 7.70 3.50 -9.59
CA VAL A 15 7.76 3.94 -8.19
C VAL A 15 9.13 4.54 -7.87
N PRO A 16 9.19 5.73 -7.25
CA PRO A 16 10.46 6.31 -6.80
C PRO A 16 11.17 5.44 -5.77
N MET A 17 12.49 5.51 -5.75
CA MET A 17 13.31 4.80 -4.79
C MET A 17 13.73 5.71 -3.65
N VAL A 18 13.84 5.14 -2.45
CA VAL A 18 14.32 5.81 -1.25
C VAL A 18 15.53 5.07 -0.74
N ILE A 19 16.59 5.80 -0.40
CA ILE A 19 17.81 5.22 0.13
C ILE A 19 17.91 5.54 1.61
N GLU A 20 18.06 4.49 2.43
CA GLU A 20 18.25 4.63 3.87
C GLU A 20 19.69 4.29 4.24
N GLN A 21 20.25 5.10 5.13
CA GLN A 21 21.55 4.85 5.75
C GLN A 21 21.34 4.17 7.10
N SER A 22 22.15 3.15 7.37
CA SER A 22 22.12 2.48 8.66
C SER A 22 23.54 2.11 9.07
N GLY A 23 23.71 1.64 10.30
CA GLY A 23 25.00 1.14 10.77
C GLY A 23 25.53 -0.04 9.97
N ARG A 24 24.68 -0.69 9.17
CA ARG A 24 25.06 -1.82 8.32
C ARG A 24 25.26 -1.41 6.85
N GLY A 25 25.22 -0.11 6.54
CA GLY A 25 25.36 0.41 5.20
C GLY A 25 24.08 0.99 4.65
N GLU A 26 24.03 1.16 3.33
CA GLU A 26 22.89 1.72 2.64
C GLU A 26 21.93 0.61 2.22
N ARG A 27 20.63 0.90 2.26
CA ARG A 27 19.61 0.02 1.74
C ARG A 27 18.60 0.82 0.92
N ALA A 28 18.30 0.33 -0.28
CA ALA A 28 17.32 0.98 -1.16
C ALA A 28 15.97 0.29 -1.03
N TYR A 29 14.91 1.11 -0.97
CA TYR A 29 13.52 0.66 -0.96
C TYR A 29 12.76 1.46 -2.00
N ASP A 30 11.76 0.86 -2.66
CA ASP A 30 10.77 1.69 -3.33
C ASP A 30 9.94 2.41 -2.26
N ILE A 31 9.29 3.53 -2.65
CA ILE A 31 8.59 4.36 -1.68
C ILE A 31 7.46 3.59 -0.97
N TYR A 32 6.75 2.72 -1.68
CA TYR A 32 5.66 1.96 -1.08
C TYR A 32 6.19 0.91 -0.09
N SER A 33 7.27 0.24 -0.41
CA SER A 33 7.89 -0.71 0.51
C SER A 33 8.42 -0.03 1.76
N ARG A 34 8.99 1.18 1.60
CA ARG A 34 9.47 1.95 2.75
C ARG A 34 8.33 2.37 3.66
N LEU A 35 7.22 2.82 3.09
CA LEU A 35 6.05 3.21 3.86
C LEU A 35 5.35 2.00 4.49
N LEU A 36 5.42 0.85 3.86
CA LEU A 36 4.89 -0.39 4.44
C LEU A 36 5.57 -0.71 5.78
N LYS A 37 6.86 -0.40 5.92
CA LYS A 37 7.56 -0.56 7.19
C LYS A 37 6.95 0.32 8.29
N GLU A 38 6.33 1.43 7.92
CA GLU A 38 5.61 2.31 8.84
C GLU A 38 4.14 1.93 8.98
N ARG A 39 3.76 0.75 8.46
CA ARG A 39 2.41 0.21 8.50
C ARG A 39 1.41 1.04 7.68
N VAL A 40 1.89 1.57 6.57
CA VAL A 40 1.07 2.35 5.64
C VAL A 40 0.97 1.59 4.33
N ILE A 41 -0.25 1.34 3.89
CA ILE A 41 -0.56 0.64 2.64
C ILE A 41 -1.24 1.62 1.69
N PHE A 42 -0.92 1.53 0.40
CA PHE A 42 -1.55 2.35 -0.63
C PHE A 42 -2.35 1.48 -1.58
N LEU A 43 -3.62 1.86 -1.76
CA LEU A 43 -4.48 1.31 -2.80
C LEU A 43 -4.65 2.41 -3.84
N VAL A 44 -3.90 2.31 -4.94
CA VAL A 44 -3.90 3.32 -6.00
C VAL A 44 -4.28 2.65 -7.31
N GLY A 45 -5.25 3.23 -8.00
CA GLY A 45 -5.74 2.70 -9.26
C GLY A 45 -7.00 1.86 -9.10
N PRO A 46 -7.44 1.19 -10.18
CA PRO A 46 -8.67 0.40 -10.15
C PRO A 46 -8.60 -0.78 -9.19
N VAL A 47 -9.73 -1.07 -8.56
CA VAL A 47 -9.85 -2.24 -7.68
C VAL A 47 -10.22 -3.46 -8.53
N ASN A 48 -9.29 -4.39 -8.65
CA ASN A 48 -9.49 -5.66 -9.33
C ASN A 48 -8.92 -6.78 -8.46
N ASP A 49 -9.06 -8.03 -8.91
CA ASP A 49 -8.62 -9.18 -8.12
C ASP A 49 -7.12 -9.15 -7.83
N GLN A 50 -6.31 -8.73 -8.79
CA GLN A 50 -4.87 -8.65 -8.61
C GLN A 50 -4.49 -7.62 -7.54
N MET A 51 -5.10 -6.44 -7.61
CA MET A 51 -4.91 -5.39 -6.61
C MET A 51 -5.37 -5.87 -5.23
N ALA A 52 -6.54 -6.49 -5.17
CA ALA A 52 -7.07 -6.99 -3.89
C ALA A 52 -6.13 -8.01 -3.25
N ASN A 53 -5.58 -8.93 -4.04
CA ASN A 53 -4.64 -9.91 -3.52
C ASN A 53 -3.40 -9.26 -2.90
N LEU A 54 -2.87 -8.23 -3.55
CA LEU A 54 -1.71 -7.50 -3.03
C LEU A 54 -2.02 -6.78 -1.73
N ILE A 55 -3.19 -6.14 -1.64
CA ILE A 55 -3.60 -5.42 -0.43
C ILE A 55 -3.85 -6.42 0.71
N VAL A 56 -4.55 -7.51 0.44
CA VAL A 56 -4.80 -8.55 1.44
C VAL A 56 -3.49 -9.14 1.96
N ALA A 57 -2.55 -9.43 1.06
CA ALA A 57 -1.24 -9.96 1.46
C ALA A 57 -0.49 -8.99 2.39
N GLN A 58 -0.54 -7.70 2.08
CA GLN A 58 0.11 -6.68 2.92
C GLN A 58 -0.56 -6.56 4.29
N LEU A 59 -1.88 -6.61 4.34
CA LEU A 59 -2.61 -6.58 5.60
C LEU A 59 -2.24 -7.78 6.49
N LEU A 60 -2.22 -8.98 5.92
CA LEU A 60 -1.85 -10.18 6.65
C LEU A 60 -0.39 -10.16 7.10
N PHE A 61 0.49 -9.63 6.27
CA PHE A 61 1.89 -9.48 6.62
C PHE A 61 2.07 -8.56 7.82
N LEU A 62 1.41 -7.41 7.80
CA LEU A 62 1.51 -6.44 8.90
C LEU A 62 0.91 -7.00 10.19
N GLU A 63 -0.18 -7.76 10.09
CA GLU A 63 -0.72 -8.44 11.27
C GLU A 63 0.29 -9.41 11.86
N SER A 64 0.97 -10.19 11.01
CA SER A 64 1.95 -11.16 11.49
C SER A 64 3.15 -10.48 12.16
N GLU A 65 3.52 -9.28 11.70
CA GLU A 65 4.64 -8.53 12.29
C GLU A 65 4.30 -7.97 13.67
N ASN A 66 3.12 -7.42 13.83
CA ASN A 66 2.65 -6.90 15.11
C ASN A 66 1.12 -6.79 15.09
N PRO A 67 0.42 -7.77 15.71
CA PRO A 67 -1.05 -7.77 15.68
C PRO A 67 -1.70 -6.69 16.52
N ASP A 68 -0.93 -5.96 17.35
CA ASP A 68 -1.47 -4.95 18.25
C ASP A 68 -1.32 -3.53 17.74
N LYS A 69 -0.64 -3.35 16.59
CA LYS A 69 -0.34 -2.02 16.08
C LYS A 69 -1.24 -1.66 14.91
N ASP A 70 -1.74 -0.41 14.90
CA ASP A 70 -2.64 0.09 13.87
C ASP A 70 -2.02 0.09 12.49
N ILE A 71 -2.86 -0.03 11.48
CA ILE A 71 -2.49 0.03 10.06
C ILE A 71 -3.23 1.20 9.43
N SER A 72 -2.56 1.92 8.52
CA SER A 72 -3.18 3.00 7.75
C SER A 72 -3.28 2.57 6.29
N LEU A 73 -4.46 2.73 5.70
CA LEU A 73 -4.73 2.41 4.29
C LEU A 73 -5.14 3.68 3.57
N TYR A 74 -4.29 4.12 2.64
CA TYR A 74 -4.57 5.25 1.77
C TYR A 74 -5.21 4.74 0.49
N ILE A 75 -6.37 5.31 0.15
CA ILE A 75 -7.13 4.88 -1.02
C ILE A 75 -7.26 6.03 -2.00
N ASN A 76 -6.74 5.83 -3.20
CA ASN A 76 -6.89 6.75 -4.32
C ASN A 76 -7.26 5.93 -5.54
N SER A 77 -8.55 5.65 -5.68
CA SER A 77 -9.06 4.71 -6.67
C SER A 77 -10.35 5.22 -7.28
N PRO A 78 -10.56 5.01 -8.60
CA PRO A 78 -11.85 5.28 -9.23
C PRO A 78 -12.90 4.24 -8.88
N GLY A 79 -12.54 3.21 -8.09
CA GLY A 79 -13.41 2.08 -7.81
C GLY A 79 -13.04 0.87 -8.65
N GLY A 80 -13.99 -0.03 -8.88
CA GLY A 80 -13.75 -1.23 -9.67
C GLY A 80 -14.63 -2.39 -9.24
N SER A 81 -14.04 -3.58 -9.18
CA SER A 81 -14.77 -4.79 -8.83
C SER A 81 -15.29 -4.76 -7.39
N VAL A 82 -16.58 -4.96 -7.22
CA VAL A 82 -17.21 -5.02 -5.90
C VAL A 82 -16.70 -6.22 -5.11
N SER A 83 -16.57 -7.38 -5.76
CA SER A 83 -16.10 -8.59 -5.07
C SER A 83 -14.65 -8.45 -4.60
N ALA A 84 -13.80 -7.82 -5.42
CA ALA A 84 -12.41 -7.55 -5.03
C ALA A 84 -12.36 -6.58 -3.85
N GLY A 85 -13.18 -5.53 -3.87
CA GLY A 85 -13.28 -4.58 -2.76
C GLY A 85 -13.76 -5.24 -1.48
N LEU A 86 -14.72 -6.15 -1.58
CA LEU A 86 -15.22 -6.89 -0.42
C LEU A 86 -14.15 -7.79 0.18
N ALA A 87 -13.28 -8.39 -0.64
CA ALA A 87 -12.17 -9.20 -0.13
C ALA A 87 -11.23 -8.37 0.75
N ILE A 88 -10.94 -7.15 0.34
CA ILE A 88 -10.13 -6.22 1.15
C ILE A 88 -10.88 -5.88 2.44
N TYR A 89 -12.14 -5.51 2.33
CA TYR A 89 -12.97 -5.14 3.48
C TYR A 89 -13.04 -6.27 4.50
N ASP A 90 -13.33 -7.49 4.04
CA ASP A 90 -13.43 -8.65 4.93
C ASP A 90 -12.12 -8.91 5.66
N THR A 91 -10.99 -8.76 4.97
CA THR A 91 -9.68 -8.92 5.60
C THR A 91 -9.46 -7.86 6.67
N MET A 92 -9.82 -6.59 6.39
CA MET A 92 -9.70 -5.51 7.38
C MET A 92 -10.52 -5.79 8.64
N GLN A 93 -11.67 -6.45 8.49
CA GLN A 93 -12.51 -6.82 9.63
C GLN A 93 -12.00 -8.06 10.34
N PHE A 94 -11.30 -8.95 9.64
CA PHE A 94 -10.82 -10.21 10.18
C PHE A 94 -9.56 -10.05 11.03
N ILE A 95 -8.63 -9.19 10.60
CA ILE A 95 -7.34 -9.04 11.28
C ILE A 95 -7.49 -8.29 12.61
N LYS A 96 -6.57 -8.53 13.54
CA LYS A 96 -6.61 -7.92 14.88
C LYS A 96 -6.31 -6.41 14.86
N PRO A 97 -5.30 -5.92 14.12
CA PRO A 97 -5.02 -4.48 14.10
C PRO A 97 -6.20 -3.66 13.61
N ASP A 98 -6.40 -2.48 14.19
CA ASP A 98 -7.33 -1.50 13.64
C ASP A 98 -6.77 -0.93 12.34
N VAL A 99 -7.62 -0.81 11.33
CA VAL A 99 -7.24 -0.25 10.04
C VAL A 99 -7.97 1.08 9.83
N SER A 100 -7.19 2.16 9.79
CA SER A 100 -7.72 3.49 9.45
C SER A 100 -7.63 3.68 7.95
N THR A 101 -8.69 4.23 7.35
CA THR A 101 -8.69 4.51 5.91
C THR A 101 -8.75 6.00 5.64
N LEU A 102 -8.03 6.43 4.61
CA LEU A 102 -8.11 7.78 4.09
C LEU A 102 -8.41 7.69 2.59
N CYS A 103 -9.58 8.17 2.20
CA CYS A 103 -10.02 8.16 0.83
C CYS A 103 -9.85 9.54 0.19
N MET A 104 -9.37 9.58 -1.05
CA MET A 104 -9.10 10.82 -1.76
C MET A 104 -9.90 10.85 -3.07
N GLY A 105 -10.45 12.03 -3.40
CA GLY A 105 -11.18 12.24 -4.63
C GLY A 105 -12.40 11.32 -4.75
N ILE A 106 -12.57 10.72 -5.93
CA ILE A 106 -13.72 9.86 -6.23
C ILE A 106 -13.61 8.46 -5.62
N ALA A 107 -12.53 8.17 -4.93
CA ALA A 107 -12.34 6.88 -4.26
C ALA A 107 -13.44 6.60 -3.23
N ALA A 108 -14.11 7.64 -2.73
CA ALA A 108 -15.15 7.52 -1.72
C ALA A 108 -16.35 6.66 -2.17
N SER A 109 -16.57 6.52 -3.48
CA SER A 109 -17.75 5.78 -3.97
C SER A 109 -17.55 4.26 -3.92
N MET A 110 -16.37 3.76 -4.29
CA MET A 110 -16.12 2.33 -4.41
C MET A 110 -14.87 1.91 -3.64
N GLY A 111 -13.86 2.76 -3.55
CA GLY A 111 -12.63 2.45 -2.81
C GLY A 111 -12.79 2.64 -1.31
N SER A 112 -13.83 3.29 -0.85
CA SER A 112 -14.10 3.51 0.58
C SER A 112 -14.97 2.39 1.12
N PHE A 113 -14.45 1.66 2.08
CA PHE A 113 -15.14 0.50 2.66
C PHE A 113 -15.53 0.73 4.12
#